data_80e65cd3f5a206f65ab2631f5c3c0b24
#
_entry.id   80e65cd3f5a206f65ab2631f5c3c0b24
#
_cell.length_a   1.000
_cell.length_b   1.000
_cell.length_c   1.000
_cell.angle_alpha   90.00
_cell.angle_beta   90.00
_cell.angle_gamma   90.00
#
_symmetry.space_group_name_H-M   'P 1'
#
loop_
_entity.id
_entity.type
_entity.pdbx_description
1 polymer ?
#
loop_
_entity_poly.entity_id
_entity_poly.type
_entity_poly.pdbx_seq_one_letter_code
_entity_poly.pdbx_strand_id
1 'polypeptide(L)'
;PEVVDHIHGQMRKILQDAPVSYVKWDMNRAFSEVFSNGNSKSYQGKVRHKYILGVYSLYERLIQEFPEILFESCASGGARFDPGMLYYAPQAWTSDDTDAVERIKIQYGTSYVYPISSIGSHVSASPNHQVFRNTSLEMRGNVAYFGTFGYELDITKLPEEELEQMKEQIA
;
A
#
# COMPACT_ATOMS: atom_id res chain seq x y z
N PRO A 1 8.04 -18.99 12.79
CA PRO A 1 7.18 -20.00 12.16
C PRO A 1 5.73 -19.87 12.64
N GLU A 2 5.45 -20.06 13.94
CA GLU A 2 4.09 -20.11 14.49
C GLU A 2 3.24 -18.88 14.17
N VAL A 3 3.79 -17.66 14.27
CA VAL A 3 3.07 -16.43 13.93
C VAL A 3 2.74 -16.38 12.44
N VAL A 4 3.69 -16.76 11.58
CA VAL A 4 3.47 -16.82 10.13
C VAL A 4 2.40 -17.86 9.79
N ASP A 5 2.44 -19.02 10.43
CA ASP A 5 1.46 -20.09 10.23
C ASP A 5 0.05 -19.65 10.68
N HIS A 6 -0.03 -18.96 11.81
CA HIS A 6 -1.29 -18.43 12.32
C HIS A 6 -1.90 -17.40 11.37
N ILE A 7 -1.12 -16.37 10.97
CA ILE A 7 -1.61 -15.32 10.06
C ILE A 7 -1.99 -15.91 8.71
N HIS A 8 -1.14 -16.79 8.15
CA HIS A 8 -1.44 -17.47 6.90
C HIS A 8 -2.77 -18.22 6.98
N GLY A 9 -3.00 -19.00 8.05
CA GLY A 9 -4.24 -19.75 8.23
C GLY A 9 -5.48 -18.86 8.32
N GLN A 10 -5.39 -17.68 8.95
CA GLN A 10 -6.49 -16.72 9.01
C GLN A 10 -6.77 -16.07 7.65
N MET A 11 -5.73 -15.60 6.97
CA MET A 11 -5.85 -14.99 5.64
C MET A 11 -6.38 -15.99 4.62
N ARG A 12 -5.82 -17.20 4.61
CA ARG A 12 -6.27 -18.30 3.74
C ARG A 12 -7.77 -18.52 3.85
N LYS A 13 -8.29 -18.58 5.06
CA LYS A 13 -9.71 -18.80 5.32
C LYS A 13 -10.57 -17.69 4.70
N ILE A 14 -10.17 -16.41 4.89
CA ILE A 14 -10.89 -15.27 4.32
C ILE A 14 -10.86 -15.31 2.80
N LEU A 15 -9.68 -15.57 2.21
CA LEU A 15 -9.49 -15.56 0.76
C LEU A 15 -10.18 -16.75 0.05
N GLN A 16 -10.39 -17.86 0.75
CA GLN A 16 -11.17 -19.00 0.25
C GLN A 16 -12.68 -18.76 0.31
N ASP A 17 -13.14 -18.01 1.33
CA ASP A 17 -14.57 -17.83 1.59
C ASP A 17 -15.18 -16.64 0.80
N ALA A 18 -14.35 -15.78 0.18
CA ALA A 18 -14.80 -14.59 -0.53
C ALA A 18 -14.14 -14.45 -1.92
N PRO A 19 -14.84 -13.90 -2.92
CA PRO A 19 -14.30 -13.69 -4.27
C PRO A 19 -13.36 -12.47 -4.31
N VAL A 20 -12.22 -12.57 -3.61
CA VAL A 20 -11.21 -11.52 -3.51
C VAL A 20 -10.22 -11.63 -4.67
N SER A 21 -10.01 -10.54 -5.40
CA SER A 21 -9.01 -10.44 -6.48
C SER A 21 -7.88 -9.45 -6.18
N TYR A 22 -8.03 -8.62 -5.14
CA TYR A 22 -7.06 -7.61 -4.76
C TYR A 22 -7.01 -7.45 -3.25
N VAL A 23 -5.79 -7.37 -2.69
CA VAL A 23 -5.54 -7.15 -1.27
C VAL A 23 -4.55 -6.02 -1.08
N LYS A 24 -4.99 -4.89 -0.57
CA LYS A 24 -4.10 -3.88 0.00
C LYS A 24 -3.80 -4.26 1.44
N TRP A 25 -2.56 -4.68 1.68
CA TRP A 25 -2.14 -5.16 2.99
C TRP A 25 -1.39 -4.08 3.75
N ASP A 26 -2.11 -3.47 4.66
CA ASP A 26 -1.57 -2.43 5.52
C ASP A 26 -1.10 -3.01 6.87
N MET A 27 0.17 -2.81 7.18
CA MET A 27 0.81 -3.28 8.41
C MET A 27 1.54 -2.11 9.10
N ASN A 28 0.81 -1.29 9.83
CA ASN A 28 1.26 0.01 10.38
C ASN A 28 2.08 -0.10 11.68
N ARG A 29 2.84 -1.16 11.84
CA ARG A 29 3.72 -1.31 13.00
C ARG A 29 5.12 -0.78 12.72
N ALA A 30 5.46 0.37 13.28
CA ALA A 30 6.83 0.83 13.33
C ALA A 30 7.66 -0.09 14.23
N PHE A 31 8.81 -0.53 13.71
CA PHE A 31 9.75 -1.37 14.47
C PHE A 31 10.75 -0.47 15.21
N SER A 32 10.31 0.18 16.28
CA SER A 32 11.14 1.05 17.10
C SER A 32 12.05 0.26 18.04
N GLU A 33 11.54 -0.85 18.57
CA GLU A 33 12.26 -1.72 19.53
C GLU A 33 12.43 -3.11 18.95
N VAL A 34 13.62 -3.37 18.42
CA VAL A 34 13.94 -4.65 17.74
C VAL A 34 14.55 -5.61 18.75
N PHE A 35 13.71 -6.23 19.56
CA PHE A 35 14.13 -7.16 20.61
C PHE A 35 13.24 -8.40 20.64
N SER A 36 13.84 -9.55 20.96
CA SER A 36 13.11 -10.81 21.16
C SER A 36 13.59 -11.50 22.45
N ASN A 37 12.69 -11.66 23.42
CA ASN A 37 12.97 -12.35 24.68
C ASN A 37 13.40 -13.82 24.50
N GLY A 38 12.99 -14.45 23.40
CA GLY A 38 13.35 -15.82 23.06
C GLY A 38 14.74 -16.01 22.48
N ASN A 39 15.50 -14.92 22.24
CA ASN A 39 16.81 -14.97 21.62
C ASN A 39 17.92 -14.52 22.57
N SER A 40 19.12 -15.11 22.44
CA SER A 40 20.32 -14.68 23.15
C SER A 40 20.72 -13.24 22.76
N LYS A 41 21.52 -12.57 23.60
CA LYS A 41 22.03 -11.21 23.33
C LYS A 41 22.79 -11.13 22.00
N SER A 42 23.60 -12.12 21.66
CA SER A 42 24.35 -12.19 20.40
C SER A 42 23.45 -12.34 19.16
N TYR A 43 22.21 -12.78 19.33
CA TYR A 43 21.26 -13.00 18.26
C TYR A 43 20.34 -11.80 17.97
N GLN A 44 20.29 -10.82 18.89
CA GLN A 44 19.36 -9.67 18.75
C GLN A 44 19.55 -8.89 17.45
N GLY A 45 20.77 -8.74 16.95
CA GLY A 45 21.04 -8.06 15.68
C GLY A 45 20.40 -8.70 14.44
N LYS A 46 19.96 -9.96 14.54
CA LYS A 46 19.27 -10.67 13.44
C LYS A 46 17.75 -10.58 13.47
N VAL A 47 17.17 -10.06 14.55
CA VAL A 47 15.72 -10.08 14.77
C VAL A 47 14.98 -9.35 13.65
N ARG A 48 15.41 -8.14 13.30
CA ARG A 48 14.79 -7.34 12.23
C ARG A 48 14.87 -8.04 10.87
N HIS A 49 16.02 -8.57 10.51
CA HIS A 49 16.19 -9.30 9.26
C HIS A 49 15.28 -10.53 9.21
N LYS A 50 15.21 -11.31 10.29
CA LYS A 50 14.32 -12.47 10.37
C LYS A 50 12.83 -12.11 10.33
N TYR A 51 12.45 -10.96 10.88
CA TYR A 51 11.10 -10.45 10.73
C TYR A 51 10.74 -10.23 9.26
N ILE A 52 11.60 -9.55 8.50
CA ILE A 52 11.39 -9.32 7.06
C ILE A 52 11.30 -10.64 6.28
N LEU A 53 12.20 -11.59 6.56
CA LEU A 53 12.11 -12.93 5.96
C LEU A 53 10.81 -13.65 6.31
N GLY A 54 10.27 -13.45 7.51
CA GLY A 54 8.96 -13.96 7.91
C GLY A 54 7.83 -13.33 7.12
N VAL A 55 7.89 -12.02 6.86
CA VAL A 55 6.92 -11.29 6.01
C VAL A 55 6.98 -11.84 4.59
N TYR A 56 8.17 -11.97 4.01
CA TYR A 56 8.33 -12.54 2.67
C TYR A 56 7.79 -13.97 2.57
N SER A 57 8.10 -14.81 3.57
CA SER A 57 7.56 -16.19 3.62
C SER A 57 6.03 -16.23 3.68
N LEU A 58 5.41 -15.27 4.35
CA LEU A 58 3.96 -15.16 4.41
C LEU A 58 3.36 -14.78 3.05
N TYR A 59 3.91 -13.77 2.39
CA TYR A 59 3.49 -13.38 1.04
C TYR A 59 3.71 -14.50 0.03
N GLU A 60 4.89 -15.15 0.04
CA GLU A 60 5.22 -16.28 -0.83
C GLU A 60 4.16 -17.36 -0.78
N ARG A 61 3.77 -17.78 0.43
CA ARG A 61 2.75 -18.82 0.64
C ARG A 61 1.38 -18.41 0.14
N LEU A 62 0.98 -17.13 0.36
CA LEU A 62 -0.32 -16.64 -0.11
C LEU A 62 -0.36 -16.53 -1.63
N ILE A 63 0.70 -16.03 -2.26
CA ILE A 63 0.78 -15.90 -3.71
C ILE A 63 0.80 -17.28 -4.39
N GLN A 64 1.49 -18.26 -3.82
CA GLN A 64 1.48 -19.63 -4.35
C GLN A 64 0.11 -20.29 -4.25
N GLU A 65 -0.63 -20.02 -3.19
CA GLU A 65 -1.96 -20.60 -2.97
C GLU A 65 -3.06 -19.84 -3.74
N PHE A 66 -2.89 -18.52 -3.92
CA PHE A 66 -3.85 -17.61 -4.57
C PHE A 66 -3.18 -16.78 -5.66
N PRO A 67 -2.70 -17.41 -6.76
CA PRO A 67 -1.94 -16.71 -7.80
C PRO A 67 -2.74 -15.65 -8.56
N GLU A 68 -4.07 -15.69 -8.49
CA GLU A 68 -4.96 -14.72 -9.13
C GLU A 68 -5.17 -13.44 -8.30
N ILE A 69 -4.71 -13.42 -7.04
CA ILE A 69 -4.88 -12.26 -6.17
C ILE A 69 -3.69 -11.33 -6.29
N LEU A 70 -3.95 -10.08 -6.65
CA LEU A 70 -2.96 -9.02 -6.65
C LEU A 70 -2.79 -8.45 -5.23
N PHE A 71 -1.55 -8.36 -4.77
CA PHE A 71 -1.22 -7.75 -3.47
C PHE A 71 -0.60 -6.36 -3.65
N GLU A 72 -1.08 -5.40 -2.86
CA GLU A 72 -0.46 -4.09 -2.65
C GLU A 72 0.12 -4.02 -1.25
N SER A 73 1.37 -3.57 -1.14
CA SER A 73 2.03 -3.35 0.15
C SER A 73 1.76 -1.95 0.68
N CYS A 74 1.40 -1.85 1.95
CA CYS A 74 1.32 -0.61 2.69
C CYS A 74 1.88 -0.78 4.10
N ALA A 75 2.56 0.23 4.61
CA ALA A 75 3.06 0.27 5.98
C ALA A 75 3.15 1.73 6.45
N SER A 76 2.02 2.38 6.71
CA SER A 76 1.93 3.84 6.85
C SER A 76 2.58 4.52 5.64
N GLY A 77 2.13 4.16 4.44
CA GLY A 77 2.84 4.45 3.20
C GLY A 77 4.02 3.50 2.95
N GLY A 78 5.15 4.04 2.51
CA GLY A 78 6.29 3.30 1.98
C GLY A 78 7.29 2.74 2.99
N ALA A 79 6.97 2.59 4.27
CA ALA A 79 7.94 2.17 5.29
C ALA A 79 8.54 0.76 5.07
N ARG A 80 7.91 -0.08 4.26
CA ARG A 80 8.44 -1.39 3.82
C ARG A 80 8.56 -1.51 2.30
N PHE A 81 8.60 -0.39 1.61
CA PHE A 81 8.74 -0.38 0.16
C PHE A 81 10.21 -0.58 -0.21
N ASP A 82 10.55 -1.78 -0.66
CA ASP A 82 11.87 -2.17 -1.12
C ASP A 82 11.77 -3.16 -2.31
N PRO A 83 12.87 -3.42 -3.04
CA PRO A 83 12.84 -4.33 -4.19
C PRO A 83 12.42 -5.77 -3.86
N GLY A 84 12.70 -6.24 -2.64
CA GLY A 84 12.26 -7.55 -2.19
C GLY A 84 10.75 -7.60 -1.99
N MET A 85 10.16 -6.54 -1.44
CA MET A 85 8.71 -6.44 -1.29
C MET A 85 8.00 -6.36 -2.65
N LEU A 86 8.58 -5.67 -3.64
CA LEU A 86 8.02 -5.60 -5.01
C LEU A 86 7.92 -6.95 -5.71
N TYR A 87 8.76 -7.91 -5.33
CA TYR A 87 8.67 -9.28 -5.86
C TYR A 87 7.34 -9.94 -5.48
N TYR A 88 6.85 -9.67 -4.27
CA TYR A 88 5.61 -10.25 -3.74
C TYR A 88 4.39 -9.37 -3.94
N ALA A 89 4.56 -8.06 -3.81
CA ALA A 89 3.52 -7.06 -3.96
C ALA A 89 3.97 -6.03 -4.99
N PRO A 90 3.58 -6.20 -6.27
CA PRO A 90 4.09 -5.37 -7.37
C PRO A 90 3.60 -3.92 -7.31
N GLN A 91 2.70 -3.60 -6.40
CA GLN A 91 2.19 -2.27 -6.12
C GLN A 91 2.40 -1.92 -4.65
N ALA A 92 2.75 -0.66 -4.37
CA ALA A 92 2.92 -0.13 -3.03
C ALA A 92 2.27 1.22 -2.85
N TRP A 93 1.68 1.44 -1.68
CA TRP A 93 1.28 2.76 -1.22
C TRP A 93 2.51 3.50 -0.69
N THR A 94 2.93 4.56 -1.36
CA THR A 94 4.22 5.20 -1.10
C THR A 94 4.20 6.23 0.02
N SER A 95 3.03 6.79 0.31
CA SER A 95 2.85 7.77 1.39
C SER A 95 1.37 7.91 1.74
N ASP A 96 1.07 8.06 3.03
CA ASP A 96 -0.27 8.40 3.52
C ASP A 96 -0.62 9.88 3.29
N ASP A 97 0.33 10.71 2.86
CA ASP A 97 0.02 12.07 2.42
C ASP A 97 -0.65 12.02 1.04
N THR A 98 -1.96 12.28 1.05
CA THR A 98 -2.83 12.20 -0.13
C THR A 98 -3.06 13.54 -0.82
N ASP A 99 -2.45 14.64 -0.32
CA ASP A 99 -2.55 15.94 -0.96
C ASP A 99 -1.90 15.93 -2.36
N ALA A 100 -2.63 16.34 -3.38
CA ALA A 100 -2.17 16.26 -4.77
C ALA A 100 -0.85 17.02 -5.01
N VAL A 101 -0.64 18.17 -4.35
CA VAL A 101 0.60 18.96 -4.50
C VAL A 101 1.79 18.25 -3.87
N GLU A 102 1.62 17.66 -2.69
CA GLU A 102 2.67 16.87 -2.04
C GLU A 102 2.94 15.56 -2.80
N ARG A 103 1.90 14.93 -3.35
CA ARG A 103 2.03 13.72 -4.18
C ARG A 103 2.89 13.92 -5.42
N ILE A 104 2.93 15.12 -6.01
CA ILE A 104 3.88 15.42 -7.10
C ILE A 104 5.32 15.12 -6.68
N LYS A 105 5.72 15.59 -5.50
CA LYS A 105 7.09 15.36 -4.97
C LYS A 105 7.31 13.90 -4.60
N ILE A 106 6.32 13.29 -3.94
CA ILE A 106 6.39 11.90 -3.46
C ILE A 106 6.53 10.95 -4.63
N GLN A 107 5.65 11.06 -5.63
CA GLN A 107 5.63 10.17 -6.80
C GLN A 107 6.86 10.39 -7.69
N TYR A 108 7.23 11.66 -7.94
CA TYR A 108 8.43 12.00 -8.68
C TYR A 108 9.69 11.48 -7.99
N GLY A 109 9.86 11.72 -6.68
CA GLY A 109 10.99 11.21 -5.90
C GLY A 109 11.08 9.69 -5.91
N THR A 110 9.94 9.00 -5.76
CA THR A 110 9.87 7.54 -5.80
C THR A 110 10.26 6.99 -7.18
N SER A 111 9.87 7.66 -8.26
CA SER A 111 10.13 7.22 -9.64
C SER A 111 11.61 7.20 -10.04
N TYR A 112 12.50 7.85 -9.26
CA TYR A 112 13.95 7.72 -9.46
C TYR A 112 14.50 6.34 -9.15
N VAL A 113 13.81 5.57 -8.31
CA VAL A 113 14.28 4.27 -7.81
C VAL A 113 13.35 3.14 -8.23
N TYR A 114 12.05 3.40 -8.31
CA TYR A 114 11.02 2.40 -8.56
C TYR A 114 10.19 2.73 -9.81
N PRO A 115 9.72 1.72 -10.55
CA PRO A 115 8.86 1.95 -11.70
C PRO A 115 7.54 2.61 -11.29
N ILE A 116 7.07 3.54 -12.11
CA ILE A 116 5.81 4.26 -11.87
C ILE A 116 4.62 3.31 -11.72
N SER A 117 4.62 2.20 -12.45
CA SER A 117 3.59 1.15 -12.36
C SER A 117 3.48 0.47 -10.99
N SER A 118 4.48 0.65 -10.13
CA SER A 118 4.45 0.13 -8.75
C SER A 118 3.92 1.13 -7.72
N ILE A 119 3.64 2.36 -8.12
CA ILE A 119 3.23 3.44 -7.23
C ILE A 119 1.72 3.55 -7.21
N GLY A 120 1.08 3.24 -6.07
CA GLY A 120 -0.33 3.54 -5.84
C GLY A 120 -0.56 5.06 -5.84
N SER A 121 -1.50 5.54 -6.67
CA SER A 121 -1.79 6.96 -6.83
C SER A 121 -3.29 7.20 -6.89
N HIS A 122 -3.82 7.92 -5.90
CA HIS A 122 -5.25 8.08 -5.74
C HIS A 122 -5.68 9.54 -5.75
N VAL A 123 -6.87 9.79 -6.31
CA VAL A 123 -7.63 11.02 -6.15
C VAL A 123 -8.22 11.03 -4.75
N SER A 124 -7.79 11.95 -3.90
CA SER A 124 -8.29 12.11 -2.53
C SER A 124 -9.37 13.20 -2.42
N ALA A 125 -9.97 13.32 -1.25
CA ALA A 125 -10.94 14.37 -0.96
C ALA A 125 -10.32 15.78 -1.00
N SER A 126 -11.14 16.78 -1.28
CA SER A 126 -10.82 18.21 -1.16
C SER A 126 -11.90 18.90 -0.30
N PRO A 127 -11.53 19.69 0.74
CA PRO A 127 -10.17 19.93 1.22
C PRO A 127 -9.45 18.65 1.66
N ASN A 128 -8.13 18.59 1.43
CA ASN A 128 -7.32 17.47 1.93
C ASN A 128 -7.35 17.43 3.46
N HIS A 129 -7.53 16.27 4.06
CA HIS A 129 -7.70 16.12 5.50
C HIS A 129 -6.40 16.31 6.32
N GLN A 130 -5.23 16.24 5.68
CA GLN A 130 -3.93 16.36 6.34
C GLN A 130 -3.39 17.79 6.29
N VAL A 131 -3.44 18.43 5.12
CA VAL A 131 -2.86 19.77 4.89
C VAL A 131 -3.91 20.86 4.66
N PHE A 132 -5.20 20.50 4.68
CA PHE A 132 -6.35 21.41 4.51
C PHE A 132 -6.32 22.23 3.20
N ARG A 133 -5.59 21.78 2.20
CA ARG A 133 -5.49 22.41 0.89
C ARG A 133 -6.68 22.04 0.03
N ASN A 134 -7.23 23.03 -0.68
CA ASN A 134 -8.21 22.83 -1.74
C ASN A 134 -7.49 22.68 -3.08
N THR A 135 -7.85 21.65 -3.82
CA THR A 135 -7.38 21.40 -5.19
C THR A 135 -8.55 20.99 -6.07
N SER A 136 -8.51 21.36 -7.34
CA SER A 136 -9.53 20.93 -8.31
C SER A 136 -9.49 19.42 -8.52
N LEU A 137 -10.61 18.81 -8.90
CA LEU A 137 -10.69 17.40 -9.26
C LEU A 137 -9.77 17.07 -10.43
N GLU A 138 -9.68 18.00 -11.42
CA GLU A 138 -8.76 17.90 -12.56
C GLU A 138 -7.30 17.76 -12.10
N MET A 139 -6.83 18.64 -11.21
CA MET A 139 -5.46 18.56 -10.70
C MET A 139 -5.21 17.24 -9.95
N ARG A 140 -6.16 16.83 -9.08
CA ARG A 140 -6.04 15.56 -8.34
C ARG A 140 -5.96 14.37 -9.29
N GLY A 141 -6.79 14.35 -10.35
CA GLY A 141 -6.78 13.34 -11.40
C GLY A 141 -5.46 13.32 -12.17
N ASN A 142 -4.99 14.49 -12.63
CA ASN A 142 -3.74 14.61 -13.39
C ASN A 142 -2.53 14.07 -12.62
N VAL A 143 -2.48 14.31 -11.29
CA VAL A 143 -1.43 13.75 -10.42
C VAL A 143 -1.62 12.25 -10.24
N ALA A 144 -2.86 11.78 -10.08
CA ALA A 144 -3.14 10.36 -9.88
C ALA A 144 -2.84 9.50 -11.12
N TYR A 145 -2.92 10.05 -12.33
CA TYR A 145 -2.51 9.35 -13.55
C TYR A 145 -1.01 9.02 -13.61
N PHE A 146 -0.21 9.69 -12.79
CA PHE A 146 1.21 9.40 -12.67
C PHE A 146 1.48 8.29 -11.63
N GLY A 147 0.85 7.13 -11.85
CA GLY A 147 0.93 5.95 -11.01
C GLY A 147 -0.20 4.98 -11.31
N THR A 148 -0.44 4.03 -10.42
CA THR A 148 -1.62 3.15 -10.50
C THR A 148 -2.83 3.91 -9.97
N PHE A 149 -3.67 4.34 -10.92
CA PHE A 149 -4.79 5.24 -10.68
C PHE A 149 -5.88 4.62 -9.80
N GLY A 150 -6.47 5.43 -8.92
CA GLY A 150 -7.63 5.07 -8.11
C GLY A 150 -8.26 6.27 -7.42
N TYR A 151 -9.36 6.03 -6.72
CA TYR A 151 -10.05 7.02 -5.90
C TYR A 151 -10.04 6.60 -4.43
N GLU A 152 -9.75 7.55 -3.55
CA GLU A 152 -9.75 7.40 -2.10
C GLU A 152 -10.53 8.55 -1.46
N LEU A 153 -11.85 8.54 -1.65
CA LEU A 153 -12.76 9.57 -1.17
C LEU A 153 -14.19 9.03 -1.05
N ASP A 154 -15.02 9.76 -0.32
CA ASP A 154 -16.46 9.46 -0.19
C ASP A 154 -17.24 10.10 -1.35
N ILE A 155 -17.56 9.29 -2.34
CA ILE A 155 -18.28 9.74 -3.54
C ILE A 155 -19.71 10.26 -3.23
N THR A 156 -20.29 9.88 -2.09
CA THR A 156 -21.62 10.33 -1.71
C THR A 156 -21.66 11.80 -1.28
N LYS A 157 -20.50 12.40 -1.05
CA LYS A 157 -20.35 13.81 -0.64
C LYS A 157 -19.99 14.73 -1.80
N LEU A 158 -19.80 14.19 -2.99
CA LEU A 158 -19.42 14.98 -4.16
C LEU A 158 -20.66 15.60 -4.84
N PRO A 159 -20.53 16.82 -5.38
CA PRO A 159 -21.53 17.38 -6.27
C PRO A 159 -21.61 16.58 -7.57
N GLU A 160 -22.78 16.63 -8.21
CA GLU A 160 -23.02 15.86 -9.44
C GLU A 160 -22.05 16.21 -10.57
N GLU A 161 -21.63 17.48 -10.66
CA GLU A 161 -20.61 17.94 -11.61
C GLU A 161 -19.25 17.21 -11.45
N GLU A 162 -18.79 17.02 -10.19
CA GLU A 162 -17.56 16.26 -9.93
C GLU A 162 -17.75 14.76 -10.22
N LEU A 163 -18.94 14.21 -10.00
CA LEU A 163 -19.23 12.81 -10.35
C LEU A 163 -19.18 12.56 -11.87
N GLU A 164 -19.70 13.49 -12.68
CA GLU A 164 -19.59 13.41 -14.14
C GLU A 164 -18.12 13.53 -14.59
N GLN A 165 -17.38 14.47 -14.01
CA GLN A 165 -15.95 14.60 -14.31
C GLN A 165 -15.14 13.34 -13.92
N MET A 166 -15.51 12.65 -12.82
CA MET A 166 -14.90 11.37 -12.47
C MET A 166 -15.16 10.29 -13.53
N LYS A 167 -16.35 10.24 -14.09
CA LYS A 167 -16.67 9.31 -15.20
C LYS A 167 -15.79 9.55 -16.41
N GLU A 168 -15.53 10.82 -16.74
CA GLU A 168 -14.60 11.19 -17.82
C GLU A 168 -13.15 10.80 -17.50
N GLN A 169 -12.74 10.91 -16.24
CA GLN A 169 -11.39 10.49 -15.79
C GLN A 169 -11.18 8.97 -15.85
N ILE A 170 -12.24 8.17 -15.77
CA ILE A 170 -12.17 6.70 -15.78
C ILE A 170 -12.26 6.14 -17.22
N ALA A 171 -12.89 6.86 -18.14
CA ALA A 171 -13.10 6.45 -19.53
C ALA A 171 -11.79 6.44 -20.35
#